data_2b286256cb996f55578c84545f3fcc73
#
_entry.id   2b286256cb996f55578c84545f3fcc73
#
_cell.length_a   1.000
_cell.length_b   1.000
_cell.length_c   1.000
_cell.angle_alpha   90.00
_cell.angle_beta   90.00
_cell.angle_gamma   90.00
#
_symmetry.space_group_name_H-M   'P 1'
#
loop_
_entity.id
_entity.type
_entity.pdbx_description
1 polymer ?
#
loop_
_entity_poly.entity_id
_entity_poly.type
_entity_poly.pdbx_seq_one_letter_code
_entity_poly.pdbx_strand_id
1 'polypeptide(L)'
;MLNSREAEMLKDFYRHAPKTLTSNYFVQKYQVSVRTVQTDIKKIRIKLAENESAALISKRSLGSRLIVKDVPAFESEFLRPHSTSHLDQSGRVKRLCRLLLQQKRPLSKTQIENRLFVSGSTLTADLNKMAGIIEPFELKINRDSQNGIQVIGTERNMRRCLSKMGLYENEHYVTQAPYRQDIERILVNVLMAHHYHISDTLFQNLIVHIEVSIQRIQKGFSLNTAKPHLLHYFADEVEVAKEIFAGLEKRFGFQASDGELLNLAIYLRGKSDYQNDDYVPSDINQFIVSALEDIKEKFDVDFTQEIDLRISLALHLMPLITRMKFDIQNSNVLLDQIRKSFPLAFDIAAYMGLLIQQKVGKKVEESEISYLAIYFNQYLIRYNDL
;
A
#
# COMPACT_ATOMS: atom_id res chain seq x y z
N MET A 1 -33.17 6.60 9.69
CA MET A 1 -31.84 6.31 9.12
C MET A 1 -31.22 7.60 8.63
N LEU A 2 -29.92 7.76 8.78
CA LEU A 2 -29.17 8.85 8.15
C LEU A 2 -29.01 8.56 6.66
N ASN A 3 -29.10 9.58 5.79
CA ASN A 3 -28.75 9.44 4.38
C ASN A 3 -27.22 9.42 4.20
N SER A 4 -26.75 9.14 2.98
CA SER A 4 -25.31 8.99 2.69
C SER A 4 -24.48 10.21 3.10
N ARG A 5 -24.96 11.44 2.83
CA ARG A 5 -24.26 12.67 3.21
C ARG A 5 -24.25 12.88 4.72
N GLU A 6 -25.37 12.66 5.39
CA GLU A 6 -25.50 12.75 6.84
C GLU A 6 -24.57 11.74 7.55
N ALA A 7 -24.47 10.51 7.03
CA ALA A 7 -23.56 9.49 7.54
C ALA A 7 -22.08 9.89 7.34
N GLU A 8 -21.71 10.42 6.17
CA GLU A 8 -20.34 10.91 5.94
C GLU A 8 -20.03 12.14 6.79
N MET A 9 -20.97 13.06 7.00
CA MET A 9 -20.78 14.18 7.94
C MET A 9 -20.55 13.70 9.35
N LEU A 10 -21.27 12.65 9.80
CA LEU A 10 -21.05 12.06 11.13
C LEU A 10 -19.67 11.41 11.25
N LYS A 11 -19.19 10.74 10.21
CA LYS A 11 -17.81 10.21 10.14
C LYS A 11 -16.78 11.34 10.21
N ASP A 12 -17.01 12.46 9.53
CA ASP A 12 -16.13 13.62 9.63
C ASP A 12 -16.07 14.19 11.05
N PHE A 13 -17.19 14.33 11.71
CA PHE A 13 -17.23 14.73 13.13
C PHE A 13 -16.42 13.76 14.01
N TYR A 14 -16.54 12.46 13.76
CA TYR A 14 -15.81 11.44 14.51
C TYR A 14 -14.29 11.49 14.25
N ARG A 15 -13.88 11.60 12.98
CA ARG A 15 -12.45 11.72 12.60
C ARG A 15 -11.76 12.93 13.20
N HIS A 16 -12.49 14.02 13.41
CA HIS A 16 -11.94 15.26 13.94
C HIS A 16 -12.23 15.46 15.44
N ALA A 17 -12.92 14.53 16.10
CA ALA A 17 -13.19 14.63 17.53
C ALA A 17 -11.87 14.70 18.34
N PRO A 18 -11.79 15.57 19.37
CA PRO A 18 -12.84 16.44 19.92
C PRO A 18 -12.91 17.84 19.28
N LYS A 19 -12.30 18.09 18.11
CA LYS A 19 -12.29 19.40 17.45
C LYS A 19 -13.69 19.81 17.00
N THR A 20 -13.93 21.11 16.97
CA THR A 20 -15.18 21.70 16.47
C THR A 20 -15.08 21.91 14.96
N LEU A 21 -16.08 21.46 14.20
CA LEU A 21 -16.20 21.69 12.76
C LEU A 21 -17.27 22.74 12.50
N THR A 22 -16.99 23.71 11.64
CA THR A 22 -17.92 24.76 11.25
C THR A 22 -18.85 24.32 10.13
N SER A 23 -20.01 24.98 9.97
CA SER A 23 -20.90 24.73 8.84
C SER A 23 -20.19 25.01 7.50
N ASN A 24 -19.30 25.99 7.43
CA ASN A 24 -18.53 26.32 6.22
C ASN A 24 -17.60 25.19 5.78
N TYR A 25 -17.01 24.43 6.71
CA TYR A 25 -16.23 23.23 6.38
C TYR A 25 -17.05 22.25 5.54
N PHE A 26 -18.29 21.97 5.95
CA PHE A 26 -19.19 21.06 5.24
C PHE A 26 -19.75 21.65 3.95
N VAL A 27 -20.01 22.96 3.92
CA VAL A 27 -20.42 23.68 2.69
C VAL A 27 -19.36 23.49 1.61
N GLN A 28 -18.11 23.72 1.94
CA GLN A 28 -17.00 23.56 0.99
C GLN A 28 -16.78 22.12 0.58
N LYS A 29 -16.82 21.19 1.55
CA LYS A 29 -16.56 19.76 1.30
C LYS A 29 -17.65 19.08 0.47
N TYR A 30 -18.92 19.38 0.75
CA TYR A 30 -20.06 18.70 0.10
C TYR A 30 -20.76 19.55 -0.96
N GLN A 31 -20.31 20.80 -1.19
CA GLN A 31 -20.86 21.75 -2.16
C GLN A 31 -22.37 21.95 -2.02
N VAL A 32 -22.84 22.13 -0.81
CA VAL A 32 -24.24 22.35 -0.47
C VAL A 32 -24.44 23.65 0.30
N SER A 33 -25.70 24.16 0.39
CA SER A 33 -25.99 25.39 1.10
C SER A 33 -25.81 25.25 2.63
N VAL A 34 -25.51 26.38 3.32
CA VAL A 34 -25.44 26.43 4.80
C VAL A 34 -26.73 25.88 5.43
N ARG A 35 -27.89 26.19 4.83
CA ARG A 35 -29.19 25.71 5.29
C ARG A 35 -29.29 24.18 5.22
N THR A 36 -28.79 23.60 4.15
CA THR A 36 -28.73 22.14 3.97
C THR A 36 -27.85 21.49 5.07
N VAL A 37 -26.64 22.05 5.29
CA VAL A 37 -25.72 21.58 6.35
C VAL A 37 -26.38 21.64 7.73
N GLN A 38 -27.05 22.75 8.06
CA GLN A 38 -27.75 22.90 9.35
C GLN A 38 -28.88 21.89 9.52
N THR A 39 -29.59 21.59 8.44
CA THR A 39 -30.66 20.59 8.44
C THR A 39 -30.07 19.19 8.69
N ASP A 40 -28.96 18.85 8.02
CA ASP A 40 -28.29 17.57 8.18
C ASP A 40 -27.72 17.41 9.60
N ILE A 41 -27.09 18.46 10.15
CA ILE A 41 -26.60 18.48 11.55
C ILE A 41 -27.77 18.26 12.54
N LYS A 42 -28.92 18.86 12.29
CA LYS A 42 -30.11 18.65 13.13
C LYS A 42 -30.58 17.19 13.10
N LYS A 43 -30.63 16.57 11.92
CA LYS A 43 -31.01 15.15 11.78
C LYS A 43 -30.01 14.21 12.43
N ILE A 44 -28.69 14.47 12.26
CA ILE A 44 -27.63 13.70 12.94
C ILE A 44 -27.81 13.78 14.44
N ARG A 45 -28.08 14.98 14.99
CA ARG A 45 -28.30 15.17 16.43
C ARG A 45 -29.49 14.38 16.95
N ILE A 46 -30.61 14.42 16.23
CA ILE A 46 -31.81 13.64 16.59
C ILE A 46 -31.46 12.15 16.61
N LYS A 47 -30.74 11.66 15.60
CA LYS A 47 -30.40 10.25 15.52
C LYS A 47 -29.43 9.81 16.61
N LEU A 48 -28.47 10.64 16.98
CA LEU A 48 -27.54 10.37 18.08
C LEU A 48 -28.27 10.37 19.46
N ALA A 49 -29.32 11.18 19.62
CA ALA A 49 -30.08 11.23 20.85
C ALA A 49 -30.91 9.94 21.10
N GLU A 50 -31.21 9.16 20.05
CA GLU A 50 -31.91 7.86 20.18
C GLU A 50 -31.01 6.76 20.79
N ASN A 51 -29.69 6.94 20.80
CA ASN A 51 -28.73 5.90 21.20
C ASN A 51 -27.73 6.41 22.24
N GLU A 52 -27.91 7.21 23.06
CA GLU A 52 -27.04 7.71 24.17
C GLU A 52 -25.50 7.49 24.09
N SER A 53 -25.01 6.77 23.07
CA SER A 53 -23.60 6.44 22.88
C SER A 53 -22.71 7.65 22.50
N ALA A 54 -23.33 8.70 21.92
CA ALA A 54 -22.65 9.93 21.55
C ALA A 54 -23.61 11.13 21.54
N ALA A 55 -23.04 12.35 21.58
CA ALA A 55 -23.78 13.59 21.48
C ALA A 55 -23.09 14.59 20.55
N LEU A 56 -23.87 15.26 19.69
CA LEU A 56 -23.39 16.35 18.85
C LEU A 56 -23.72 17.69 19.49
N ILE A 57 -22.71 18.38 20.03
CA ILE A 57 -22.86 19.66 20.72
C ILE A 57 -22.53 20.78 19.75
N SER A 58 -23.43 21.76 19.61
CA SER A 58 -23.21 22.96 18.80
C SER A 58 -23.06 24.19 19.69
N LYS A 59 -22.06 25.01 19.40
CA LYS A 59 -21.91 26.35 19.98
C LYS A 59 -22.11 27.39 18.88
N ARG A 60 -22.95 28.39 19.17
CA ARG A 60 -23.23 29.50 18.24
C ARG A 60 -21.92 30.14 17.81
N SER A 61 -21.75 30.39 16.52
CA SER A 61 -20.56 30.97 15.88
C SER A 61 -19.27 30.12 15.88
N LEU A 62 -19.20 29.02 16.64
CA LEU A 62 -18.02 28.17 16.72
C LEU A 62 -18.14 26.87 15.91
N GLY A 63 -19.37 26.39 15.68
CA GLY A 63 -19.63 25.15 14.97
C GLY A 63 -20.11 24.01 15.89
N SER A 64 -19.94 22.79 15.43
CA SER A 64 -20.39 21.57 16.14
C SER A 64 -19.23 20.63 16.40
N ARG A 65 -19.29 19.90 17.53
CA ARG A 65 -18.34 18.84 17.87
C ARG A 65 -19.06 17.59 18.35
N LEU A 66 -18.51 16.44 18.04
CA LEU A 66 -18.98 15.15 18.52
C LEU A 66 -18.31 14.81 19.86
N ILE A 67 -19.08 14.33 20.80
CA ILE A 67 -18.60 13.72 22.04
C ILE A 67 -19.12 12.29 22.04
N VAL A 68 -18.21 11.32 21.98
CA VAL A 68 -18.54 9.91 22.06
C VAL A 68 -18.37 9.46 23.50
N LYS A 69 -19.40 8.88 24.07
CA LYS A 69 -19.44 8.38 25.46
C LYS A 69 -19.12 6.90 25.52
N ASP A 70 -19.62 6.13 24.54
CA ASP A 70 -19.40 4.70 24.38
C ASP A 70 -18.93 4.44 22.95
N VAL A 71 -17.60 4.28 22.79
CA VAL A 71 -16.98 4.10 21.49
C VAL A 71 -17.43 2.79 20.80
N PRO A 72 -17.41 1.61 21.46
CA PRO A 72 -17.90 0.37 20.86
C PRO A 72 -19.34 0.42 20.39
N ALA A 73 -20.26 0.99 21.19
CA ALA A 73 -21.66 1.13 20.84
C ALA A 73 -21.85 2.12 19.67
N PHE A 74 -21.18 3.27 19.72
CA PHE A 74 -21.20 4.25 18.63
C PHE A 74 -20.69 3.70 17.32
N GLU A 75 -19.53 3.06 17.32
CA GLU A 75 -18.96 2.44 16.12
C GLU A 75 -19.85 1.34 15.56
N SER A 76 -20.42 0.52 16.44
CA SER A 76 -21.34 -0.55 16.05
C SER A 76 -22.57 -0.03 15.31
N GLU A 77 -23.12 1.11 15.72
CA GLU A 77 -24.38 1.62 15.17
C GLU A 77 -24.17 2.62 14.03
N PHE A 78 -23.21 3.52 14.13
CA PHE A 78 -23.09 4.65 13.22
C PHE A 78 -21.94 4.52 12.21
N LEU A 79 -20.89 3.76 12.53
CA LEU A 79 -19.75 3.60 11.66
C LEU A 79 -19.71 2.26 10.93
N ARG A 80 -20.43 1.26 11.45
CA ARG A 80 -20.67 0.04 10.66
C ARG A 80 -21.54 0.41 9.46
N PRO A 81 -21.13 0.04 8.23
CA PRO A 81 -21.96 0.32 7.07
C PRO A 81 -23.29 -0.45 7.20
N HIS A 82 -24.35 0.26 7.57
CA HIS A 82 -25.71 -0.30 7.64
C HIS A 82 -26.36 -0.48 6.28
N SER A 83 -25.66 -0.22 5.18
CA SER A 83 -26.21 -0.51 3.85
C SER A 83 -25.12 -0.79 2.82
N THR A 84 -24.99 -2.05 2.50
CA THR A 84 -24.32 -2.54 1.28
C THR A 84 -25.12 -2.25 0.00
N SER A 85 -26.30 -1.69 0.09
CA SER A 85 -27.20 -1.44 -1.02
C SER A 85 -26.76 -0.32 -1.96
N HIS A 86 -25.69 0.44 -1.65
CA HIS A 86 -25.18 1.54 -2.48
C HIS A 86 -23.69 1.48 -2.80
N LEU A 87 -22.98 0.40 -2.47
CA LEU A 87 -21.66 0.20 -3.01
C LEU A 87 -21.80 -0.10 -4.51
N ASP A 88 -21.06 0.64 -5.32
CA ASP A 88 -20.88 0.24 -6.71
C ASP A 88 -20.19 -1.13 -6.78
N GLN A 89 -20.17 -1.75 -7.96
CA GLN A 89 -19.52 -3.06 -8.11
C GLN A 89 -18.06 -3.05 -7.64
N SER A 90 -17.33 -1.95 -7.87
CA SER A 90 -15.93 -1.85 -7.45
C SER A 90 -15.77 -1.92 -5.93
N GLY A 91 -16.58 -1.18 -5.18
CA GLY A 91 -16.58 -1.23 -3.71
C GLY A 91 -16.98 -2.60 -3.16
N ARG A 92 -17.97 -3.28 -3.77
CA ARG A 92 -18.35 -4.64 -3.36
C ARG A 92 -17.24 -5.64 -3.62
N VAL A 93 -16.58 -5.58 -4.78
CA VAL A 93 -15.44 -6.47 -5.13
C VAL A 93 -14.27 -6.26 -4.17
N LYS A 94 -13.93 -5.01 -3.82
CA LYS A 94 -12.91 -4.73 -2.78
C LYS A 94 -13.27 -5.37 -1.45
N ARG A 95 -14.53 -5.25 -1.02
CA ARG A 95 -15.00 -5.87 0.22
C ARG A 95 -14.97 -7.40 0.17
N LEU A 96 -15.33 -7.99 -0.98
CA LEU A 96 -15.22 -9.44 -1.23
C LEU A 96 -13.77 -9.91 -1.18
N CYS A 97 -12.84 -9.20 -1.83
CA CYS A 97 -11.41 -9.49 -1.75
C CYS A 97 -10.92 -9.48 -0.30
N ARG A 98 -11.24 -8.42 0.45
CA ARG A 98 -10.87 -8.32 1.87
C ARG A 98 -11.43 -9.48 2.67
N LEU A 99 -12.71 -9.81 2.47
CA LEU A 99 -13.36 -10.91 3.15
C LEU A 99 -12.65 -12.24 2.91
N LEU A 100 -12.41 -12.61 1.65
CA LEU A 100 -11.86 -13.92 1.29
C LEU A 100 -10.36 -14.05 1.61
N LEU A 101 -9.56 -12.98 1.42
CA LEU A 101 -8.13 -12.98 1.75
C LEU A 101 -7.86 -13.07 3.26
N GLN A 102 -8.83 -12.74 4.10
CA GLN A 102 -8.69 -12.78 5.56
C GLN A 102 -9.21 -14.07 6.21
N GLN A 103 -9.68 -15.06 5.43
CA GLN A 103 -10.23 -16.29 5.96
C GLN A 103 -9.23 -17.45 5.88
N LYS A 104 -9.14 -18.22 6.98
CA LYS A 104 -8.36 -19.48 7.02
C LYS A 104 -9.11 -20.67 6.41
N ARG A 105 -10.44 -20.60 6.44
CA ARG A 105 -11.31 -21.68 5.96
C ARG A 105 -12.20 -21.18 4.84
N PRO A 106 -12.57 -22.01 3.89
CA PRO A 106 -13.53 -21.67 2.86
C PRO A 106 -14.85 -21.16 3.46
N LEU A 107 -15.49 -20.22 2.80
CA LEU A 107 -16.83 -19.75 3.16
C LEU A 107 -17.85 -20.31 2.18
N SER A 108 -19.00 -20.75 2.69
CA SER A 108 -20.10 -21.15 1.81
C SER A 108 -20.64 -19.93 1.05
N LYS A 109 -21.25 -20.18 -0.12
CA LYS A 109 -21.88 -19.15 -0.93
C LYS A 109 -22.87 -18.33 -0.10
N THR A 110 -23.73 -18.98 0.66
CA THR A 110 -24.71 -18.33 1.55
C THR A 110 -24.07 -17.47 2.64
N GLN A 111 -22.93 -17.91 3.21
CA GLN A 111 -22.20 -17.09 4.18
C GLN A 111 -21.66 -15.82 3.57
N ILE A 112 -21.16 -15.87 2.32
CA ILE A 112 -20.65 -14.68 1.63
C ILE A 112 -21.82 -13.75 1.24
N GLU A 113 -22.90 -14.29 0.68
CA GLU A 113 -24.11 -13.54 0.34
C GLU A 113 -24.65 -12.77 1.56
N ASN A 114 -24.77 -13.45 2.69
CA ASN A 114 -25.25 -12.84 3.94
C ASN A 114 -24.31 -11.75 4.48
N ARG A 115 -22.96 -11.97 4.40
CA ARG A 115 -21.98 -10.98 4.90
C ARG A 115 -21.87 -9.75 4.00
N LEU A 116 -22.10 -9.93 2.69
CA LEU A 116 -22.04 -8.84 1.72
C LEU A 116 -23.42 -8.27 1.40
N PHE A 117 -24.50 -8.90 1.86
CA PHE A 117 -25.88 -8.56 1.56
C PHE A 117 -26.17 -8.48 0.07
N VAL A 118 -25.74 -9.49 -0.70
CA VAL A 118 -25.91 -9.57 -2.15
C VAL A 118 -26.65 -10.84 -2.57
N SER A 119 -27.27 -10.81 -3.76
CA SER A 119 -27.87 -12.00 -4.36
C SER A 119 -26.79 -12.95 -4.91
N GLY A 120 -27.15 -14.22 -5.14
CA GLY A 120 -26.23 -15.20 -5.72
C GLY A 120 -25.75 -14.86 -7.12
N SER A 121 -26.57 -14.20 -7.93
CA SER A 121 -26.18 -13.70 -9.27
C SER A 121 -25.17 -12.56 -9.15
N THR A 122 -25.39 -11.61 -8.23
CA THR A 122 -24.46 -10.51 -7.95
C THR A 122 -23.13 -11.04 -7.43
N LEU A 123 -23.15 -12.00 -6.47
CA LEU A 123 -21.94 -12.62 -5.96
C LEU A 123 -21.13 -13.31 -7.07
N THR A 124 -21.80 -14.02 -7.97
CA THR A 124 -21.12 -14.68 -9.10
C THR A 124 -20.43 -13.67 -10.02
N ALA A 125 -21.08 -12.55 -10.35
CA ALA A 125 -20.49 -11.47 -11.14
C ALA A 125 -19.29 -10.82 -10.41
N ASP A 126 -19.43 -10.56 -9.11
CA ASP A 126 -18.37 -9.95 -8.30
C ASP A 126 -17.16 -10.91 -8.13
N LEU A 127 -17.38 -12.23 -7.98
CA LEU A 127 -16.30 -13.23 -7.95
C LEU A 127 -15.56 -13.32 -9.29
N ASN A 128 -16.23 -13.20 -10.42
CA ASN A 128 -15.59 -13.20 -11.73
C ASN A 128 -14.72 -11.94 -11.92
N LYS A 129 -15.21 -10.78 -11.50
CA LYS A 129 -14.41 -9.55 -11.53
C LYS A 129 -13.22 -9.61 -10.56
N MET A 130 -13.42 -10.17 -9.37
CA MET A 130 -12.36 -10.39 -8.39
C MET A 130 -11.25 -11.29 -8.95
N ALA A 131 -11.59 -12.35 -9.68
CA ALA A 131 -10.60 -13.27 -10.25
C ALA A 131 -9.57 -12.54 -11.12
N GLY A 132 -10.00 -11.66 -12.02
CA GLY A 132 -9.11 -10.86 -12.85
C GLY A 132 -8.25 -9.85 -12.05
N ILE A 133 -8.76 -9.37 -10.90
CA ILE A 133 -8.01 -8.44 -10.04
C ILE A 133 -6.89 -9.14 -9.26
N ILE A 134 -7.13 -10.38 -8.81
CA ILE A 134 -6.15 -11.11 -7.99
C ILE A 134 -5.16 -11.95 -8.82
N GLU A 135 -5.46 -12.23 -10.09
CA GLU A 135 -4.61 -13.00 -10.99
C GLU A 135 -3.17 -12.44 -11.12
N PRO A 136 -2.95 -11.12 -11.26
CA PRO A 136 -1.60 -10.56 -11.31
C PRO A 136 -0.75 -10.81 -10.05
N PHE A 137 -1.39 -11.22 -8.95
CA PHE A 137 -0.73 -11.62 -7.71
C PHE A 137 -0.54 -13.14 -7.60
N GLU A 138 -0.74 -13.88 -8.68
CA GLU A 138 -0.69 -15.35 -8.68
C GLU A 138 -1.67 -15.98 -7.68
N LEU A 139 -2.79 -15.33 -7.43
CA LEU A 139 -3.87 -15.80 -6.58
C LEU A 139 -5.02 -16.32 -7.43
N LYS A 140 -5.68 -17.37 -6.94
CA LYS A 140 -6.83 -18.01 -7.62
C LYS A 140 -7.99 -18.17 -6.66
N ILE A 141 -9.22 -18.08 -7.18
CA ILE A 141 -10.43 -18.41 -6.42
C ILE A 141 -10.72 -19.91 -6.63
N ASN A 142 -10.63 -20.68 -5.53
CA ASN A 142 -11.13 -22.04 -5.52
C ASN A 142 -12.61 -22.02 -5.15
N ARG A 143 -13.45 -22.64 -5.99
CA ARG A 143 -14.90 -22.78 -5.80
C ARG A 143 -15.21 -24.26 -5.72
N ASP A 144 -15.41 -24.73 -4.52
CA ASP A 144 -15.79 -26.11 -4.25
C ASP A 144 -17.24 -26.15 -3.79
N SER A 145 -18.06 -26.95 -4.45
CA SER A 145 -19.49 -27.08 -4.12
C SER A 145 -19.75 -27.65 -2.72
N GLN A 146 -18.83 -28.46 -2.21
CA GLN A 146 -18.94 -29.08 -0.87
C GLN A 146 -18.23 -28.25 0.20
N ASN A 147 -17.05 -27.71 -0.12
CA ASN A 147 -16.18 -27.02 0.85
C ASN A 147 -16.36 -25.49 0.86
N GLY A 148 -16.90 -24.91 -0.21
CA GLY A 148 -17.13 -23.47 -0.33
C GLY A 148 -16.11 -22.74 -1.18
N ILE A 149 -15.97 -21.42 -0.93
CA ILE A 149 -15.16 -20.51 -1.74
C ILE A 149 -14.01 -19.97 -0.89
N GLN A 150 -12.79 -20.04 -1.44
CA GLN A 150 -11.59 -19.48 -0.82
C GLN A 150 -10.61 -18.97 -1.86
N VAL A 151 -9.71 -18.09 -1.47
CA VAL A 151 -8.55 -17.68 -2.28
C VAL A 151 -7.40 -18.64 -1.95
N ILE A 152 -6.74 -19.14 -3.00
CA ILE A 152 -5.55 -19.99 -2.89
C ILE A 152 -4.35 -19.28 -3.50
N GLY A 153 -3.19 -19.48 -2.88
CA GLY A 153 -1.90 -18.89 -3.26
C GLY A 153 -0.97 -18.80 -2.06
N THR A 154 0.19 -18.22 -2.24
CA THR A 154 1.15 -18.05 -1.14
C THR A 154 0.73 -16.91 -0.23
N GLU A 155 1.09 -16.99 1.07
CA GLU A 155 0.83 -15.90 2.02
C GLU A 155 1.50 -14.60 1.59
N ARG A 156 2.68 -14.66 0.98
CA ARG A 156 3.39 -13.51 0.41
C ARG A 156 2.54 -12.81 -0.66
N ASN A 157 1.96 -13.58 -1.58
CA ASN A 157 1.11 -13.05 -2.64
C ASN A 157 -0.20 -12.46 -2.10
N MET A 158 -0.77 -13.07 -1.05
CA MET A 158 -1.94 -12.52 -0.37
C MET A 158 -1.63 -11.15 0.26
N ARG A 159 -0.48 -11.01 0.92
CA ARG A 159 -0.04 -9.72 1.49
C ARG A 159 0.24 -8.67 0.43
N ARG A 160 0.88 -9.04 -0.69
CA ARG A 160 1.06 -8.14 -1.84
C ARG A 160 -0.27 -7.61 -2.37
N CYS A 161 -1.24 -8.49 -2.53
CA CYS A 161 -2.59 -8.13 -2.97
C CYS A 161 -3.26 -7.18 -1.96
N LEU A 162 -3.22 -7.50 -0.67
CA LEU A 162 -3.80 -6.66 0.40
C LEU A 162 -3.18 -5.26 0.42
N SER A 163 -1.85 -5.16 0.34
CA SER A 163 -1.12 -3.89 0.34
C SER A 163 -1.45 -3.05 -0.90
N LYS A 164 -1.33 -3.63 -2.10
CA LYS A 164 -1.53 -2.91 -3.37
C LYS A 164 -2.96 -2.39 -3.52
N MET A 165 -3.94 -3.14 -3.05
CA MET A 165 -5.36 -2.77 -3.17
C MET A 165 -5.85 -1.86 -2.03
N GLY A 166 -5.00 -1.51 -1.06
CA GLY A 166 -5.43 -0.78 0.14
C GLY A 166 -6.46 -1.54 0.97
N LEU A 167 -6.44 -2.89 0.92
CA LEU A 167 -7.42 -3.74 1.61
C LEU A 167 -7.06 -3.99 3.08
N TYR A 168 -5.92 -3.50 3.53
CA TYR A 168 -5.47 -3.54 4.92
C TYR A 168 -6.13 -2.48 5.80
N GLU A 169 -6.69 -1.42 5.21
CA GLU A 169 -7.48 -0.44 5.94
C GLU A 169 -8.74 -1.11 6.48
N ASN A 170 -8.67 -1.56 7.71
CA ASN A 170 -9.89 -1.81 8.47
C ASN A 170 -10.53 -0.44 8.75
N GLU A 171 -11.84 -0.34 8.56
CA GLU A 171 -12.63 0.82 9.01
C GLU A 171 -12.39 1.13 10.50
N HIS A 172 -11.87 0.16 11.27
CA HIS A 172 -11.45 0.32 12.66
C HIS A 172 -10.07 0.99 12.85
N TYR A 173 -9.17 0.99 11.85
CA TYR A 173 -7.80 1.54 12.01
C TYR A 173 -7.70 3.04 11.71
N VAL A 174 -8.68 3.64 11.06
CA VAL A 174 -8.75 5.11 10.91
C VAL A 174 -8.87 5.81 12.27
N THR A 175 -9.28 5.09 13.31
CA THR A 175 -9.45 5.59 14.67
C THR A 175 -8.28 5.27 15.61
N GLN A 176 -7.30 4.47 15.19
CA GLN A 176 -6.13 4.12 16.01
C GLN A 176 -4.88 4.90 15.59
N ALA A 177 -4.96 6.24 15.57
CA ALA A 177 -3.78 7.10 15.48
C ALA A 177 -2.61 6.63 16.39
N PRO A 178 -2.84 6.16 17.64
CA PRO A 178 -1.78 5.62 18.49
C PRO A 178 -1.06 4.38 17.93
N TYR A 179 -1.78 3.47 17.25
CA TYR A 179 -1.21 2.23 16.71
C TYR A 179 -0.19 2.52 15.60
N ARG A 180 -0.56 3.34 14.60
CA ARG A 180 0.32 3.74 13.52
C ARG A 180 1.51 4.56 14.02
N GLN A 181 1.28 5.48 14.96
CA GLN A 181 2.35 6.28 15.58
C GLN A 181 3.38 5.42 16.32
N ASP A 182 2.96 4.33 16.98
CA ASP A 182 3.88 3.40 17.62
C ASP A 182 4.75 2.68 16.59
N ILE A 183 4.17 2.23 15.46
CA ILE A 183 4.93 1.64 14.35
C ILE A 183 5.93 2.65 13.79
N GLU A 184 5.48 3.88 13.47
CA GLU A 184 6.33 4.94 12.94
C GLU A 184 7.51 5.23 13.87
N ARG A 185 7.26 5.36 15.18
CA ARG A 185 8.31 5.61 16.18
C ARG A 185 9.34 4.48 16.26
N ILE A 186 8.89 3.21 16.25
CA ILE A 186 9.79 2.05 16.26
C ILE A 186 10.65 2.03 15.01
N LEU A 187 10.04 2.20 13.83
CA LEU A 187 10.75 2.21 12.56
C LEU A 187 11.77 3.33 12.49
N VAL A 188 11.39 4.57 12.83
CA VAL A 188 12.31 5.72 12.81
C VAL A 188 13.50 5.46 13.71
N ASN A 189 13.29 5.01 14.96
CA ASN A 189 14.37 4.78 15.91
C ASN A 189 15.38 3.73 15.41
N VAL A 190 14.89 2.59 14.88
CA VAL A 190 15.76 1.51 14.40
C VAL A 190 16.47 1.93 13.11
N LEU A 191 15.76 2.48 12.13
CA LEU A 191 16.35 2.89 10.86
C LEU A 191 17.43 3.97 11.06
N MET A 192 17.19 4.94 11.96
CA MET A 192 18.19 5.95 12.30
C MET A 192 19.42 5.35 12.99
N ALA A 193 19.23 4.39 13.92
CA ALA A 193 20.33 3.73 14.61
C ALA A 193 21.25 2.94 13.66
N HIS A 194 20.67 2.39 12.60
CA HIS A 194 21.41 1.66 11.56
C HIS A 194 21.82 2.55 10.35
N HIS A 195 21.68 3.87 10.46
CA HIS A 195 21.96 4.81 9.35
C HIS A 195 21.27 4.46 8.04
N TYR A 196 20.04 3.93 8.14
CA TYR A 196 19.28 3.45 7.00
C TYR A 196 18.47 4.59 6.38
N HIS A 197 18.81 4.95 5.13
CA HIS A 197 18.16 6.03 4.41
C HIS A 197 17.06 5.50 3.49
N ILE A 198 15.84 5.98 3.68
CA ILE A 198 14.71 5.71 2.79
C ILE A 198 13.92 7.01 2.57
N SER A 199 13.34 7.19 1.39
CA SER A 199 12.50 8.33 1.10
C SER A 199 11.17 8.28 1.87
N ASP A 200 10.50 9.43 2.06
CA ASP A 200 9.20 9.52 2.74
C ASP A 200 8.16 8.57 2.13
N THR A 201 8.11 8.48 0.80
CA THR A 201 7.19 7.56 0.10
C THR A 201 7.48 6.10 0.44
N LEU A 202 8.76 5.73 0.47
CA LEU A 202 9.17 4.37 0.81
C LEU A 202 8.92 4.05 2.29
N PHE A 203 9.11 5.04 3.16
CA PHE A 203 8.78 4.92 4.59
C PHE A 203 7.28 4.69 4.81
N GLN A 204 6.40 5.44 4.14
CA GLN A 204 4.96 5.24 4.22
C GLN A 204 4.54 3.84 3.69
N ASN A 205 5.17 3.37 2.62
CA ASN A 205 4.95 2.02 2.12
C ASN A 205 5.43 0.94 3.13
N LEU A 206 6.55 1.18 3.80
CA LEU A 206 7.07 0.28 4.84
C LEU A 206 6.09 0.15 6.00
N ILE A 207 5.52 1.27 6.47
CA ILE A 207 4.47 1.26 7.52
C ILE A 207 3.32 0.36 7.10
N VAL A 208 2.84 0.50 5.88
CA VAL A 208 1.76 -0.34 5.33
C VAL A 208 2.13 -1.81 5.34
N HIS A 209 3.34 -2.17 4.93
CA HIS A 209 3.82 -3.54 4.95
C HIS A 209 3.86 -4.11 6.38
N ILE A 210 4.32 -3.32 7.34
CA ILE A 210 4.34 -3.70 8.77
C ILE A 210 2.90 -3.87 9.30
N GLU A 211 2.01 -2.93 9.02
CA GLU A 211 0.59 -3.02 9.41
C GLU A 211 -0.06 -4.31 8.91
N VAL A 212 0.14 -4.65 7.63
CA VAL A 212 -0.35 -5.90 7.04
C VAL A 212 0.28 -7.11 7.73
N SER A 213 1.60 -7.09 7.98
CA SER A 213 2.30 -8.19 8.64
C SER A 213 1.76 -8.45 10.03
N ILE A 214 1.63 -7.41 10.88
CA ILE A 214 1.09 -7.54 12.24
C ILE A 214 -0.33 -8.15 12.21
N GLN A 215 -1.20 -7.60 11.38
CA GLN A 215 -2.58 -8.11 11.26
C GLN A 215 -2.63 -9.59 10.82
N ARG A 216 -1.77 -9.97 9.89
CA ARG A 216 -1.71 -11.35 9.39
C ARG A 216 -1.17 -12.29 10.45
N ILE A 217 -0.08 -11.92 11.13
CA ILE A 217 0.51 -12.72 12.22
C ILE A 217 -0.49 -12.91 13.36
N GLN A 218 -1.15 -11.86 13.83
CA GLN A 218 -2.16 -11.92 14.89
C GLN A 218 -3.36 -12.80 14.53
N LYS A 219 -3.70 -12.89 13.24
CA LYS A 219 -4.71 -13.85 12.74
C LYS A 219 -4.16 -15.26 12.50
N GLY A 220 -2.88 -15.48 12.79
CA GLY A 220 -2.17 -16.75 12.64
C GLY A 220 -1.83 -17.11 11.19
N PHE A 221 -1.60 -16.11 10.34
CA PHE A 221 -1.06 -16.26 9.00
C PHE A 221 0.39 -15.82 8.99
N SER A 222 1.30 -16.67 9.38
CA SER A 222 2.74 -16.37 9.43
C SER A 222 3.46 -16.88 8.19
N LEU A 223 4.52 -16.19 7.81
CA LEU A 223 5.48 -16.63 6.79
C LEU A 223 6.47 -17.60 7.45
N ASN A 224 6.19 -18.89 7.42
CA ASN A 224 6.95 -19.87 8.20
C ASN A 224 8.19 -20.44 7.47
N THR A 225 8.41 -20.10 6.20
CA THR A 225 9.51 -20.64 5.40
C THR A 225 10.58 -19.60 5.16
N ALA A 226 11.65 -19.63 5.96
CA ALA A 226 12.91 -18.97 5.62
C ALA A 226 13.87 -20.00 5.00
N LYS A 227 14.50 -19.62 3.87
CA LYS A 227 15.60 -20.40 3.31
C LYS A 227 16.89 -19.95 3.97
N PRO A 228 17.65 -20.83 4.66
CA PRO A 228 18.84 -20.42 5.42
C PRO A 228 19.86 -19.62 4.62
N HIS A 229 20.09 -19.98 3.34
CA HIS A 229 21.01 -19.26 2.48
C HIS A 229 20.55 -17.82 2.16
N LEU A 230 19.24 -17.55 2.17
CA LEU A 230 18.73 -16.19 1.99
C LEU A 230 18.87 -15.36 3.27
N LEU A 231 18.70 -15.94 4.45
CA LEU A 231 18.98 -15.25 5.71
C LEU A 231 20.45 -14.81 5.78
N HIS A 232 21.37 -15.66 5.31
CA HIS A 232 22.79 -15.29 5.24
C HIS A 232 23.05 -14.22 4.18
N TYR A 233 22.42 -14.30 3.02
CA TYR A 233 22.57 -13.32 1.94
C TYR A 233 22.07 -11.92 2.30
N PHE A 234 21.06 -11.82 3.16
CA PHE A 234 20.49 -10.58 3.65
C PHE A 234 20.87 -10.31 5.12
N ALA A 235 22.05 -10.74 5.59
CA ALA A 235 22.40 -10.72 7.00
C ALA A 235 22.26 -9.34 7.65
N ASP A 236 22.70 -8.28 6.97
CA ASP A 236 22.64 -6.90 7.48
C ASP A 236 21.18 -6.42 7.62
N GLU A 237 20.35 -6.65 6.61
CA GLU A 237 18.93 -6.27 6.69
C GLU A 237 18.14 -7.17 7.63
N VAL A 238 18.55 -8.42 7.81
CA VAL A 238 17.95 -9.32 8.81
C VAL A 238 18.21 -8.80 10.23
N GLU A 239 19.37 -8.22 10.50
CA GLU A 239 19.68 -7.62 11.82
C GLU A 239 18.78 -6.42 12.09
N VAL A 240 18.62 -5.51 11.11
CA VAL A 240 17.66 -4.40 11.18
C VAL A 240 16.23 -4.91 11.36
N ALA A 241 15.85 -5.94 10.63
CA ALA A 241 14.52 -6.54 10.74
C ALA A 241 14.25 -7.14 12.11
N LYS A 242 15.25 -7.79 12.75
CA LYS A 242 15.14 -8.32 14.13
C LYS A 242 14.85 -7.21 15.13
N GLU A 243 15.59 -6.11 15.07
CA GLU A 243 15.37 -4.99 16.00
C GLU A 243 13.98 -4.35 15.80
N ILE A 244 13.56 -4.16 14.55
CA ILE A 244 12.21 -3.67 14.24
C ILE A 244 11.16 -4.61 14.85
N PHE A 245 11.25 -5.92 14.57
CA PHE A 245 10.28 -6.88 15.09
C PHE A 245 10.34 -7.00 16.61
N ALA A 246 11.49 -6.94 17.25
CA ALA A 246 11.59 -6.95 18.71
C ALA A 246 10.79 -5.78 19.35
N GLY A 247 10.87 -4.58 18.77
CA GLY A 247 10.07 -3.45 19.21
C GLY A 247 8.55 -3.65 18.99
N LEU A 248 8.18 -4.21 17.81
CA LEU A 248 6.79 -4.49 17.47
C LEU A 248 6.18 -5.61 18.31
N GLU A 249 6.93 -6.70 18.56
CA GLU A 249 6.52 -7.83 19.41
C GLU A 249 6.22 -7.37 20.84
N LYS A 250 7.11 -6.56 21.40
CA LYS A 250 6.92 -5.97 22.73
C LYS A 250 5.69 -5.09 22.81
N ARG A 251 5.38 -4.35 21.73
CA ARG A 251 4.28 -3.39 21.70
C ARG A 251 2.94 -4.04 21.39
N PHE A 252 2.91 -5.06 20.52
CA PHE A 252 1.67 -5.61 19.96
C PHE A 252 1.38 -7.06 20.33
N GLY A 253 2.27 -7.73 21.09
CA GLY A 253 2.02 -9.03 21.70
C GLY A 253 1.92 -10.18 20.69
N PHE A 254 2.87 -10.31 19.76
CA PHE A 254 2.99 -11.43 18.83
C PHE A 254 4.45 -11.91 18.77
N GLN A 255 4.75 -12.94 17.99
CA GLN A 255 6.10 -13.39 17.67
C GLN A 255 6.29 -13.48 16.16
N ALA A 256 7.37 -12.90 15.66
CA ALA A 256 7.77 -13.01 14.27
C ALA A 256 8.57 -14.29 14.03
N SER A 257 8.34 -14.94 12.90
CA SER A 257 9.14 -16.08 12.45
C SER A 257 10.32 -15.61 11.60
N ASP A 258 11.30 -16.50 11.38
CA ASP A 258 12.41 -16.23 10.44
C ASP A 258 11.92 -15.86 9.04
N GLY A 259 10.76 -16.36 8.61
CA GLY A 259 10.13 -16.00 7.35
C GLY A 259 9.66 -14.54 7.33
N GLU A 260 9.19 -14.01 8.47
CA GLU A 260 8.84 -12.58 8.61
C GLU A 260 10.08 -11.70 8.58
N LEU A 261 11.14 -12.09 9.31
CA LEU A 261 12.42 -11.39 9.31
C LEU A 261 13.00 -11.32 7.90
N LEU A 262 13.04 -12.45 7.19
CA LEU A 262 13.52 -12.50 5.82
C LEU A 262 12.66 -11.65 4.86
N ASN A 263 11.32 -11.68 5.02
CA ASN A 263 10.44 -10.88 4.16
C ASN A 263 10.67 -9.37 4.35
N LEU A 264 10.87 -8.93 5.59
CA LEU A 264 11.20 -7.54 5.88
C LEU A 264 12.59 -7.18 5.37
N ALA A 265 13.59 -8.04 5.57
CA ALA A 265 14.96 -7.83 5.08
C ALA A 265 15.00 -7.67 3.56
N ILE A 266 14.30 -8.54 2.81
CA ILE A 266 14.17 -8.42 1.35
C ILE A 266 13.51 -7.09 0.96
N TYR A 267 12.48 -6.66 1.71
CA TYR A 267 11.81 -5.39 1.46
C TYR A 267 12.77 -4.22 1.70
N LEU A 268 13.50 -4.23 2.81
CA LEU A 268 14.48 -3.19 3.15
C LEU A 268 15.55 -3.08 2.06
N ARG A 269 16.18 -4.20 1.65
CA ARG A 269 17.17 -4.24 0.56
C ARG A 269 16.61 -3.68 -0.75
N GLY A 270 15.38 -4.02 -1.09
CA GLY A 270 14.74 -3.54 -2.30
C GLY A 270 14.30 -2.08 -2.27
N LYS A 271 14.36 -1.42 -1.11
CA LYS A 271 13.87 -0.05 -0.91
C LYS A 271 14.93 0.89 -0.32
N SER A 272 16.13 0.40 -0.02
CA SER A 272 17.23 1.25 0.44
C SER A 272 17.74 2.15 -0.67
N ASP A 273 17.98 3.40 -0.32
CA ASP A 273 18.76 4.32 -1.14
C ASP A 273 20.25 4.09 -0.83
N TYR A 274 20.95 3.41 -1.73
CA TYR A 274 22.39 3.20 -1.58
C TYR A 274 23.10 4.53 -1.81
N GLN A 275 23.60 5.14 -0.75
CA GLN A 275 24.38 6.38 -0.81
C GLN A 275 25.90 6.14 -0.79
N ASN A 276 26.35 4.91 -0.56
CA ASN A 276 27.77 4.63 -0.47
C ASN A 276 28.31 4.11 -1.80
N ASP A 277 29.19 4.90 -2.40
CA ASP A 277 29.96 4.62 -3.62
C ASP A 277 30.93 3.44 -3.52
N ASP A 278 31.10 2.86 -2.32
CA ASP A 278 32.22 2.00 -2.01
C ASP A 278 32.18 0.59 -2.62
N TYR A 279 31.03 0.14 -3.16
CA TYR A 279 30.99 -1.19 -3.80
C TYR A 279 29.83 -1.38 -4.78
N VAL A 280 30.12 -1.11 -6.05
CA VAL A 280 29.26 -1.61 -7.15
C VAL A 280 29.78 -2.98 -7.59
N PRO A 281 28.98 -4.06 -7.51
CA PRO A 281 29.41 -5.37 -8.00
C PRO A 281 29.89 -5.33 -9.45
N SER A 282 31.02 -6.00 -9.72
CA SER A 282 31.67 -5.96 -11.04
C SER A 282 30.76 -6.41 -12.19
N ASP A 283 29.85 -7.36 -11.94
CA ASP A 283 28.88 -7.84 -12.91
C ASP A 283 27.78 -6.83 -13.25
N ILE A 284 27.42 -5.95 -12.31
CA ILE A 284 26.48 -4.84 -12.53
C ILE A 284 27.17 -3.75 -13.33
N ASN A 285 28.41 -3.40 -12.96
CA ASN A 285 29.16 -2.39 -13.69
C ASN A 285 29.42 -2.81 -15.14
N GLN A 286 29.85 -4.06 -15.39
CA GLN A 286 30.03 -4.60 -16.75
C GLN A 286 28.73 -4.57 -17.54
N PHE A 287 27.63 -4.96 -16.93
CA PHE A 287 26.31 -4.91 -17.56
C PHE A 287 25.92 -3.48 -17.96
N ILE A 288 26.14 -2.48 -17.10
CA ILE A 288 25.83 -1.09 -17.42
C ILE A 288 26.66 -0.59 -18.58
N VAL A 289 27.98 -0.88 -18.59
CA VAL A 289 28.84 -0.49 -19.67
C VAL A 289 28.36 -1.05 -21.02
N SER A 290 28.11 -2.36 -21.09
CA SER A 290 27.54 -2.99 -22.28
C SER A 290 26.20 -2.40 -22.71
N ALA A 291 25.31 -2.17 -21.75
CA ALA A 291 24.00 -1.60 -22.03
C ALA A 291 24.06 -0.16 -22.55
N LEU A 292 25.01 0.64 -22.08
CA LEU A 292 25.24 2.00 -22.62
C LEU A 292 25.83 1.98 -24.03
N GLU A 293 26.66 0.98 -24.37
CA GLU A 293 27.14 0.75 -25.75
C GLU A 293 25.98 0.38 -26.69
N ASP A 294 25.11 -0.55 -26.26
CA ASP A 294 23.91 -0.93 -27.02
C ASP A 294 22.95 0.27 -27.22
N ILE A 295 22.79 1.12 -26.19
CA ILE A 295 21.98 2.34 -26.26
C ILE A 295 22.59 3.33 -27.26
N LYS A 296 23.91 3.52 -27.24
CA LYS A 296 24.62 4.38 -28.20
C LYS A 296 24.35 3.95 -29.63
N GLU A 297 24.49 2.65 -29.92
CA GLU A 297 24.25 2.12 -31.26
C GLU A 297 22.80 2.29 -31.71
N LYS A 298 21.84 2.14 -30.80
CA LYS A 298 20.43 2.14 -31.13
C LYS A 298 19.81 3.52 -31.23
N PHE A 299 20.20 4.45 -30.38
CA PHE A 299 19.57 5.77 -30.23
C PHE A 299 20.43 6.92 -30.73
N ASP A 300 21.68 6.62 -31.17
CA ASP A 300 22.68 7.63 -31.59
C ASP A 300 22.96 8.68 -30.48
N VAL A 301 22.93 8.25 -29.22
CA VAL A 301 23.25 9.07 -28.05
C VAL A 301 24.33 8.39 -27.23
N ASP A 302 25.46 9.08 -27.03
CA ASP A 302 26.61 8.52 -26.34
C ASP A 302 26.69 8.87 -24.87
N PHE A 303 26.34 7.92 -24.02
CA PHE A 303 26.46 8.02 -22.55
C PHE A 303 27.68 7.26 -22.01
N THR A 304 28.52 6.66 -22.87
CA THR A 304 29.59 5.75 -22.41
C THR A 304 30.67 6.43 -21.58
N GLN A 305 30.82 7.75 -21.72
CA GLN A 305 31.79 8.56 -20.98
C GLN A 305 31.19 9.22 -19.70
N GLU A 306 29.89 9.09 -19.48
CA GLU A 306 29.19 9.73 -18.36
C GLU A 306 29.32 8.88 -17.08
N ILE A 307 30.41 9.12 -16.31
CA ILE A 307 30.74 8.34 -15.11
C ILE A 307 29.62 8.49 -14.05
N ASP A 308 29.12 9.71 -13.83
CA ASP A 308 28.08 9.97 -12.84
C ASP A 308 26.76 9.25 -13.19
N LEU A 309 26.42 9.16 -14.49
CA LEU A 309 25.26 8.37 -14.94
C LEU A 309 25.47 6.88 -14.64
N ARG A 310 26.67 6.34 -14.90
CA ARG A 310 26.98 4.94 -14.61
C ARG A 310 26.85 4.64 -13.13
N ILE A 311 27.34 5.50 -12.25
CA ILE A 311 27.20 5.38 -10.79
C ILE A 311 25.72 5.41 -10.41
N SER A 312 24.97 6.40 -10.88
CA SER A 312 23.54 6.55 -10.59
C SER A 312 22.73 5.34 -11.04
N LEU A 313 23.02 4.82 -12.24
CA LEU A 313 22.39 3.59 -12.75
C LEU A 313 22.76 2.37 -11.89
N ALA A 314 24.02 2.25 -11.47
CA ALA A 314 24.45 1.14 -10.63
C ALA A 314 23.73 1.14 -9.27
N LEU A 315 23.66 2.28 -8.61
CA LEU A 315 22.98 2.45 -7.33
C LEU A 315 21.47 2.15 -7.44
N HIS A 316 20.85 2.51 -8.57
CA HIS A 316 19.44 2.20 -8.81
C HIS A 316 19.20 0.73 -9.18
N LEU A 317 20.08 0.13 -10.00
CA LEU A 317 19.93 -1.25 -10.48
C LEU A 317 20.05 -2.29 -9.36
N MET A 318 20.87 -2.07 -8.35
CA MET A 318 21.03 -3.00 -7.24
C MET A 318 19.71 -3.27 -6.50
N PRO A 319 18.99 -2.25 -5.98
CA PRO A 319 17.68 -2.46 -5.37
C PRO A 319 16.61 -2.89 -6.39
N LEU A 320 16.68 -2.42 -7.64
CA LEU A 320 15.76 -2.82 -8.70
C LEU A 320 15.82 -4.33 -8.96
N ILE A 321 17.00 -4.90 -9.11
CA ILE A 321 17.19 -6.36 -9.31
C ILE A 321 16.61 -7.14 -8.13
N THR A 322 16.82 -6.66 -6.91
CA THR A 322 16.21 -7.27 -5.72
C THR A 322 14.68 -7.20 -5.79
N ARG A 323 14.10 -6.04 -6.12
CA ARG A 323 12.66 -5.90 -6.30
C ARG A 323 12.12 -6.85 -7.36
N MET A 324 12.79 -6.95 -8.51
CA MET A 324 12.39 -7.86 -9.58
C MET A 324 12.45 -9.33 -9.15
N LYS A 325 13.54 -9.76 -8.53
CA LYS A 325 13.72 -11.16 -8.08
C LYS A 325 12.67 -11.59 -7.06
N PHE A 326 12.28 -10.69 -6.17
CA PHE A 326 11.38 -10.97 -5.06
C PHE A 326 9.97 -10.39 -5.23
N ASP A 327 9.62 -9.90 -6.44
CA ASP A 327 8.31 -9.34 -6.79
C ASP A 327 7.86 -8.21 -5.86
N ILE A 328 8.80 -7.37 -5.41
CA ILE A 328 8.52 -6.16 -4.65
C ILE A 328 8.10 -5.08 -5.63
N GLN A 329 6.89 -4.56 -5.47
CA GLN A 329 6.41 -3.48 -6.34
C GLN A 329 6.92 -2.13 -5.88
N ASN A 330 7.24 -1.29 -6.86
CA ASN A 330 7.51 0.11 -6.68
C ASN A 330 6.51 0.92 -7.53
N SER A 331 6.08 2.08 -7.06
CA SER A 331 5.15 2.94 -7.80
C SER A 331 5.77 4.31 -8.01
N ASN A 332 5.54 4.90 -9.18
CA ASN A 332 5.90 6.28 -9.45
C ASN A 332 4.65 7.07 -9.81
N VAL A 333 4.27 8.00 -8.95
CA VAL A 333 3.09 8.85 -9.15
C VAL A 333 3.25 9.81 -10.35
N LEU A 334 4.49 10.03 -10.79
CA LEU A 334 4.84 10.90 -11.91
C LEU A 334 5.01 10.14 -13.23
N LEU A 335 4.74 8.83 -13.29
CA LEU A 335 4.93 7.99 -14.47
C LEU A 335 4.37 8.63 -15.76
N ASP A 336 3.09 8.99 -15.75
CA ASP A 336 2.43 9.56 -16.93
C ASP A 336 3.01 10.92 -17.33
N GLN A 337 3.41 11.73 -16.34
CA GLN A 337 4.04 13.02 -16.59
C GLN A 337 5.44 12.84 -17.19
N ILE A 338 6.26 11.94 -16.63
CA ILE A 338 7.61 11.65 -17.12
C ILE A 338 7.55 11.15 -18.56
N ARG A 339 6.67 10.20 -18.87
CA ARG A 339 6.48 9.67 -20.23
C ARG A 339 6.13 10.76 -21.23
N LYS A 340 5.26 11.71 -20.85
CA LYS A 340 4.85 12.82 -21.73
C LYS A 340 5.91 13.89 -21.86
N SER A 341 6.62 14.22 -20.78
CA SER A 341 7.60 15.32 -20.76
C SER A 341 8.95 14.92 -21.33
N PHE A 342 9.34 13.65 -21.23
CA PHE A 342 10.65 13.14 -21.60
C PHE A 342 10.58 11.89 -22.48
N PRO A 343 9.94 11.96 -23.67
CA PRO A 343 9.66 10.77 -24.47
C PRO A 343 10.92 10.03 -24.89
N LEU A 344 11.98 10.71 -25.37
CA LEU A 344 13.24 10.07 -25.75
C LEU A 344 13.92 9.39 -24.56
N ALA A 345 13.98 10.06 -23.40
CA ALA A 345 14.53 9.45 -22.18
C ALA A 345 13.72 8.22 -21.74
N PHE A 346 12.40 8.25 -21.92
CA PHE A 346 11.53 7.13 -21.61
C PHE A 346 11.76 5.95 -22.56
N ASP A 347 11.96 6.19 -23.86
CA ASP A 347 12.26 5.15 -24.85
C ASP A 347 13.63 4.50 -24.58
N ILE A 348 14.65 5.29 -24.25
CA ILE A 348 15.98 4.80 -23.84
C ILE A 348 15.86 3.95 -22.58
N ALA A 349 15.11 4.44 -21.56
CA ALA A 349 14.89 3.71 -20.33
C ALA A 349 14.10 2.41 -20.55
N ALA A 350 13.11 2.40 -21.46
CA ALA A 350 12.37 1.20 -21.83
C ALA A 350 13.30 0.16 -22.49
N TYR A 351 14.22 0.61 -23.32
CA TYR A 351 15.22 -0.29 -23.92
C TYR A 351 16.18 -0.84 -22.86
N MET A 352 16.70 0.00 -21.96
CA MET A 352 17.45 -0.46 -20.79
C MET A 352 16.68 -1.49 -19.98
N GLY A 353 15.36 -1.27 -19.79
CA GLY A 353 14.45 -2.22 -19.14
C GLY A 353 14.39 -3.58 -19.83
N LEU A 354 14.42 -3.62 -21.18
CA LEU A 354 14.51 -4.88 -21.95
C LEU A 354 15.83 -5.61 -21.70
N LEU A 355 16.97 -4.90 -21.66
CA LEU A 355 18.28 -5.49 -21.37
C LEU A 355 18.33 -6.05 -19.94
N ILE A 356 17.77 -5.34 -18.97
CA ILE A 356 17.62 -5.81 -17.57
C ILE A 356 16.75 -7.07 -17.53
N GLN A 357 15.62 -7.07 -18.25
CA GLN A 357 14.74 -8.24 -18.34
C GLN A 357 15.47 -9.47 -18.90
N GLN A 358 16.28 -9.32 -19.91
CA GLN A 358 17.11 -10.41 -20.48
C GLN A 358 18.09 -10.96 -19.43
N LYS A 359 18.72 -10.09 -18.64
CA LYS A 359 19.68 -10.48 -17.59
C LYS A 359 18.99 -11.17 -16.39
N VAL A 360 17.83 -10.66 -15.96
CA VAL A 360 17.15 -11.09 -14.72
C VAL A 360 16.10 -12.18 -14.97
N GLY A 361 15.57 -12.27 -16.19
CA GLY A 361 14.50 -13.19 -16.55
C GLY A 361 13.09 -12.76 -16.11
N LYS A 362 12.92 -11.50 -15.65
CA LYS A 362 11.63 -10.92 -15.22
C LYS A 362 11.42 -9.57 -15.86
N LYS A 363 10.16 -9.23 -16.14
CA LYS A 363 9.78 -7.96 -16.75
C LYS A 363 10.03 -6.80 -15.79
N VAL A 364 10.57 -5.69 -16.30
CA VAL A 364 10.70 -4.42 -15.59
C VAL A 364 9.34 -3.70 -15.63
N GLU A 365 8.84 -3.28 -14.48
CA GLU A 365 7.60 -2.50 -14.36
C GLU A 365 7.78 -1.09 -14.95
N GLU A 366 6.70 -0.53 -15.53
CA GLU A 366 6.73 0.82 -16.12
C GLU A 366 7.12 1.91 -15.11
N SER A 367 6.77 1.73 -13.85
CA SER A 367 7.19 2.63 -12.76
C SER A 367 8.72 2.66 -12.63
N GLU A 368 9.40 1.54 -12.76
CA GLU A 368 10.86 1.46 -12.71
C GLU A 368 11.49 2.06 -13.96
N ILE A 369 10.88 1.83 -15.13
CA ILE A 369 11.30 2.48 -16.40
C ILE A 369 11.24 4.00 -16.26
N SER A 370 10.21 4.54 -15.61
CA SER A 370 10.07 5.98 -15.39
C SER A 370 11.15 6.56 -14.48
N TYR A 371 11.63 5.82 -13.49
CA TYR A 371 12.79 6.25 -12.68
C TYR A 371 14.09 6.24 -13.51
N LEU A 372 14.33 5.21 -14.30
CA LEU A 372 15.48 5.16 -15.22
C LEU A 372 15.45 6.31 -16.22
N ALA A 373 14.25 6.69 -16.71
CA ALA A 373 14.09 7.81 -17.63
C ALA A 373 14.54 9.15 -17.02
N ILE A 374 14.34 9.37 -15.71
CA ILE A 374 14.81 10.58 -15.04
C ILE A 374 16.35 10.67 -15.10
N TYR A 375 17.06 9.56 -14.86
CA TYR A 375 18.51 9.53 -14.94
C TYR A 375 18.99 9.87 -16.35
N PHE A 376 18.46 9.22 -17.38
CA PHE A 376 18.84 9.51 -18.76
C PHE A 376 18.52 10.95 -19.17
N ASN A 377 17.37 11.49 -18.73
CA ASN A 377 16.97 12.84 -19.08
C ASN A 377 17.92 13.91 -18.56
N GLN A 378 18.52 13.73 -17.37
CA GLN A 378 19.50 14.66 -16.82
C GLN A 378 20.69 14.87 -17.75
N TYR A 379 21.06 13.86 -18.53
CA TYR A 379 22.20 13.90 -19.46
C TYR A 379 21.79 14.29 -20.87
N LEU A 380 20.56 13.96 -21.30
CA LEU A 380 20.03 14.43 -22.59
C LEU A 380 19.89 15.95 -22.66
N ILE A 381 19.55 16.62 -21.56
CA ILE A 381 19.48 18.08 -21.50
C ILE A 381 20.85 18.69 -21.78
N ARG A 382 21.93 18.13 -21.25
CA ARG A 382 23.30 18.60 -21.50
C ARG A 382 23.73 18.45 -22.97
N TYR A 383 23.21 17.43 -23.68
CA TYR A 383 23.49 17.23 -25.11
C TYR A 383 22.76 18.23 -26.01
N ASN A 384 21.62 18.77 -25.60
CA ASN A 384 20.86 19.76 -26.38
C ASN A 384 21.32 21.21 -26.17
N ASP A 385 22.15 21.45 -25.18
CA ASP A 385 22.73 22.77 -24.85
C ASP A 385 24.15 22.96 -25.45
N LEU A 386 24.68 21.99 -26.23
CA LEU A 386 25.91 22.01 -26.98
C LEU A 386 25.64 22.09 -28.49
#